data_9f4c180e54e2f55eaafc5335b54361b6
#
_entry.id   9f4c180e54e2f55eaafc5335b54361b6
#
_cell.length_a   1.000
_cell.length_b   1.000
_cell.length_c   1.000
_cell.angle_alpha   90.00
_cell.angle_beta   90.00
_cell.angle_gamma   90.00
#
_symmetry.space_group_name_H-M   'P 1'
#
loop_
_entity.id
_entity.type
_entity.pdbx_description
1 polymer ?
#
loop_
_entity_poly.entity_id
_entity_poly.type
_entity_poly.pdbx_seq_one_letter_code
_entity_poly.pdbx_strand_id
1 'polypeptide(L)'
;MSVFVILGVLVCMEAAGSTDVKTLFVQTEKDVLLEIMDPDSVKDYILLAWRVKKKDNDPEFLVSFSSDKKPTVHGRYTEIAFPQANFSVILKNIQKADSGLYDAQVSTRSGQRILVTYNITVLDPVSLVKLTVEPVSSSPDSCNVTVSCTTDDYTISSTLTCTHQTCTNQGDNSQITPSAASLHIYLSDDSITCNHSNQVTWIKDAADIKAFCFNNPGPQCVCADVTILRVKIAVFSVGLVVMVSAVISVHFMKTPKKRGQLRTSQGK
;
A
#
# COMPACT_ATOMS: atom_id res chain seq x y z
N MET A 1 -38.83 -52.57 -11.08
CA MET A 1 -38.64 -51.51 -10.11
C MET A 1 -38.34 -50.23 -10.88
N SER A 2 -39.36 -49.37 -11.03
CA SER A 2 -39.26 -48.13 -11.82
C SER A 2 -38.84 -47.03 -10.90
N VAL A 3 -37.70 -46.38 -11.19
CA VAL A 3 -37.23 -45.19 -10.52
C VAL A 3 -37.84 -43.97 -11.20
N PHE A 4 -38.80 -43.31 -10.55
CA PHE A 4 -39.33 -42.04 -10.99
C PHE A 4 -38.34 -40.93 -10.64
N VAL A 5 -37.67 -40.36 -11.65
CA VAL A 5 -36.88 -39.13 -11.51
C VAL A 5 -37.89 -37.96 -11.59
N ILE A 6 -38.14 -37.36 -10.44
CA ILE A 6 -38.89 -36.08 -10.36
C ILE A 6 -37.96 -34.97 -10.77
N LEU A 7 -38.13 -34.48 -12.00
CA LEU A 7 -37.44 -33.25 -12.48
C LEU A 7 -38.13 -32.08 -11.84
N GLY A 8 -37.55 -31.51 -10.77
CA GLY A 8 -37.99 -30.26 -10.16
C GLY A 8 -37.72 -29.11 -11.12
N VAL A 9 -38.73 -28.61 -11.79
CA VAL A 9 -38.69 -27.35 -12.53
C VAL A 9 -38.61 -26.22 -11.51
N LEU A 10 -37.43 -25.63 -11.35
CA LEU A 10 -37.25 -24.39 -10.60
C LEU A 10 -37.86 -23.27 -11.45
N VAL A 11 -39.10 -22.90 -11.21
CA VAL A 11 -39.69 -21.68 -11.76
C VAL A 11 -39.07 -20.51 -11.01
N CYS A 12 -38.08 -19.85 -11.62
CA CYS A 12 -37.69 -18.51 -11.23
C CYS A 12 -38.86 -17.59 -11.49
N MET A 13 -39.65 -17.25 -10.48
CA MET A 13 -40.55 -16.11 -10.52
C MET A 13 -39.69 -14.85 -10.58
N GLU A 14 -39.54 -14.30 -11.78
CA GLU A 14 -39.08 -12.92 -11.92
C GLU A 14 -40.13 -12.02 -11.26
N ALA A 15 -39.77 -11.44 -10.11
CA ALA A 15 -40.59 -10.42 -9.46
C ALA A 15 -40.61 -9.17 -10.37
N ALA A 16 -41.67 -9.02 -11.13
CA ALA A 16 -41.92 -7.78 -11.87
C ALA A 16 -42.00 -6.61 -10.87
N GLY A 17 -41.06 -5.67 -10.94
CA GLY A 17 -41.18 -4.38 -10.29
C GLY A 17 -40.07 -3.90 -9.40
N SER A 18 -38.96 -4.63 -9.23
CA SER A 18 -37.79 -4.08 -8.58
C SER A 18 -36.94 -3.35 -9.62
N THR A 19 -36.95 -2.01 -9.60
CA THR A 19 -35.86 -1.25 -10.29
C THR A 19 -34.57 -1.64 -9.68
N ASP A 20 -33.75 -2.36 -10.44
CA ASP A 20 -32.44 -2.81 -10.00
C ASP A 20 -31.56 -1.59 -9.66
N VAL A 21 -31.13 -1.49 -8.40
CA VAL A 21 -30.31 -0.37 -7.94
C VAL A 21 -28.85 -0.68 -8.26
N LYS A 22 -28.28 0.06 -9.19
CA LYS A 22 -26.89 -0.06 -9.57
C LYS A 22 -25.98 0.66 -8.57
N THR A 23 -25.10 -0.07 -7.88
CA THR A 23 -24.13 0.52 -6.97
C THR A 23 -22.86 0.90 -7.74
N LEU A 24 -22.46 2.17 -7.61
CA LEU A 24 -21.22 2.71 -8.18
C LEU A 24 -20.34 3.30 -7.09
N PHE A 25 -19.07 2.93 -7.10
CA PHE A 25 -18.03 3.58 -6.32
C PHE A 25 -17.22 4.47 -7.26
N VAL A 26 -17.05 5.73 -6.91
CA VAL A 26 -16.36 6.72 -7.74
C VAL A 26 -15.30 7.43 -6.91
N GLN A 27 -14.12 7.61 -7.48
CA GLN A 27 -13.08 8.39 -6.83
C GLN A 27 -13.43 9.88 -6.89
N THR A 28 -13.12 10.63 -5.81
CA THR A 28 -13.21 12.10 -5.80
C THR A 28 -12.51 12.73 -7.00
N GLU A 29 -13.04 13.85 -7.47
CA GLU A 29 -12.51 14.62 -8.61
C GLU A 29 -12.57 13.89 -9.97
N LYS A 30 -13.27 12.76 -10.05
CA LYS A 30 -13.53 12.05 -11.32
C LYS A 30 -14.92 12.39 -11.84
N ASP A 31 -15.11 12.09 -13.10
CA ASP A 31 -16.40 12.21 -13.77
C ASP A 31 -17.16 10.88 -13.67
N VAL A 32 -18.48 10.93 -13.56
CA VAL A 32 -19.34 9.76 -13.57
C VAL A 32 -20.45 9.88 -14.62
N LEU A 33 -20.58 8.86 -15.44
CA LEU A 33 -21.62 8.76 -16.46
C LEU A 33 -22.85 8.04 -15.89
N LEU A 34 -24.00 8.67 -15.99
CA LEU A 34 -25.31 8.10 -15.67
C LEU A 34 -26.10 7.87 -16.96
N GLU A 35 -26.48 6.63 -17.23
CA GLU A 35 -27.11 6.22 -18.49
C GLU A 35 -28.47 5.57 -18.25
N ILE A 36 -29.38 5.82 -19.18
CA ILE A 36 -30.60 5.04 -19.31
C ILE A 36 -30.33 3.90 -20.30
N MET A 37 -30.42 2.66 -19.82
CA MET A 37 -30.05 1.46 -20.59
C MET A 37 -30.84 1.26 -21.85
N ASP A 38 -32.12 1.65 -21.85
CA ASP A 38 -33.03 1.56 -23.00
C ASP A 38 -33.70 2.92 -23.26
N PRO A 39 -33.04 3.82 -23.97
CA PRO A 39 -33.61 5.12 -24.33
C PRO A 39 -34.84 5.01 -25.21
N ASP A 40 -34.98 3.93 -25.98
CA ASP A 40 -36.15 3.70 -26.86
C ASP A 40 -37.41 3.36 -26.08
N SER A 41 -37.29 2.91 -24.82
CA SER A 41 -38.41 2.72 -23.91
C SER A 41 -39.09 4.04 -23.49
N VAL A 42 -38.42 5.18 -23.73
CA VAL A 42 -38.88 6.51 -23.36
C VAL A 42 -39.58 7.17 -24.53
N LYS A 43 -40.71 6.59 -24.92
CA LYS A 43 -41.59 7.19 -25.94
C LYS A 43 -42.74 7.97 -25.28
N ASP A 44 -43.21 9.03 -25.94
CA ASP A 44 -44.37 9.82 -25.52
C ASP A 44 -44.28 10.39 -24.09
N TYR A 45 -43.06 10.76 -23.65
CA TYR A 45 -42.86 11.39 -22.35
C TYR A 45 -43.22 12.87 -22.38
N ILE A 46 -43.72 13.39 -21.25
CA ILE A 46 -43.97 14.80 -21.00
C ILE A 46 -42.72 15.45 -20.41
N LEU A 47 -42.10 14.75 -19.46
CA LEU A 47 -40.89 15.18 -18.75
C LEU A 47 -40.06 13.94 -18.40
N LEU A 48 -38.77 14.01 -18.67
CA LEU A 48 -37.79 13.09 -18.12
C LEU A 48 -36.82 13.90 -17.22
N ALA A 49 -36.57 13.40 -16.03
CA ALA A 49 -35.68 14.11 -15.09
C ALA A 49 -34.74 13.16 -14.37
N TRP A 50 -33.49 13.58 -14.29
CA TRP A 50 -32.54 13.05 -13.34
C TRP A 50 -32.73 13.78 -12.02
N ARG A 51 -32.79 13.00 -10.93
CA ARG A 51 -32.94 13.51 -9.57
C ARG A 51 -31.89 12.90 -8.69
N VAL A 52 -31.53 13.59 -7.60
CA VAL A 52 -30.67 13.08 -6.55
C VAL A 52 -31.39 13.16 -5.22
N LYS A 53 -31.29 12.09 -4.45
CA LYS A 53 -31.67 12.03 -3.05
C LYS A 53 -30.40 11.85 -2.22
N LYS A 54 -29.99 12.90 -1.51
CA LYS A 54 -28.91 12.82 -0.51
C LYS A 54 -29.51 12.33 0.82
N LYS A 55 -28.64 11.79 1.68
CA LYS A 55 -29.01 11.33 3.02
C LYS A 55 -29.86 12.41 3.71
N ASP A 56 -31.03 12.08 4.18
CA ASP A 56 -31.95 12.95 4.95
C ASP A 56 -32.65 14.09 4.17
N ASN A 57 -32.49 14.21 2.87
CA ASN A 57 -33.14 15.24 2.06
C ASN A 57 -34.21 14.67 1.14
N ASP A 58 -35.17 15.51 0.77
CA ASP A 58 -36.06 15.21 -0.33
C ASP A 58 -35.34 15.16 -1.67
N PRO A 59 -35.81 14.39 -2.64
CA PRO A 59 -35.19 14.33 -3.97
C PRO A 59 -35.20 15.71 -4.67
N GLU A 60 -34.00 16.13 -5.11
CA GLU A 60 -33.80 17.36 -5.86
C GLU A 60 -33.64 17.05 -7.36
N PHE A 61 -34.13 17.94 -8.22
CA PHE A 61 -33.87 17.85 -9.65
C PHE A 61 -32.45 18.26 -9.99
N LEU A 62 -31.76 17.44 -10.78
CA LEU A 62 -30.45 17.72 -11.37
C LEU A 62 -30.62 18.36 -12.75
N VAL A 63 -31.31 17.66 -13.62
CA VAL A 63 -31.60 18.06 -14.99
C VAL A 63 -32.94 17.48 -15.44
N SER A 64 -33.65 18.24 -16.21
CA SER A 64 -34.89 17.80 -16.87
C SER A 64 -34.82 17.97 -18.37
N PHE A 65 -35.49 17.09 -19.06
CA PHE A 65 -35.66 17.11 -20.51
C PHE A 65 -37.15 17.19 -20.82
N SER A 66 -37.54 18.24 -21.51
CA SER A 66 -38.88 18.38 -22.05
C SER A 66 -39.02 17.63 -23.39
N SER A 67 -40.19 17.66 -23.97
CA SER A 67 -40.50 16.92 -25.22
C SER A 67 -39.61 17.29 -26.41
N ASP A 68 -38.97 18.47 -26.38
CA ASP A 68 -37.99 18.92 -27.39
C ASP A 68 -36.58 18.37 -27.16
N LYS A 69 -36.41 17.51 -26.15
CA LYS A 69 -35.15 16.89 -25.71
C LYS A 69 -34.06 17.88 -25.24
N LYS A 70 -34.40 19.15 -25.02
CA LYS A 70 -33.44 20.10 -24.49
C LYS A 70 -33.28 19.95 -23.00
N PRO A 71 -32.02 19.89 -22.52
CA PRO A 71 -31.74 19.79 -21.11
C PRO A 71 -31.92 21.15 -20.40
N THR A 72 -32.55 21.11 -19.23
CA THR A 72 -32.64 22.21 -18.30
C THR A 72 -31.95 21.78 -17.00
N VAL A 73 -30.84 22.42 -16.67
CA VAL A 73 -30.07 22.13 -15.42
C VAL A 73 -30.71 22.89 -14.26
N HIS A 74 -30.86 22.23 -13.12
CA HIS A 74 -31.49 22.78 -11.93
C HIS A 74 -30.49 23.01 -10.78
N GLY A 75 -30.74 24.05 -9.98
CA GLY A 75 -30.01 24.29 -8.75
C GLY A 75 -28.52 24.57 -8.95
N ARG A 76 -27.70 23.99 -8.08
CA ARG A 76 -26.25 24.18 -8.01
C ARG A 76 -25.43 23.26 -8.92
N TYR A 77 -26.08 22.39 -9.70
CA TYR A 77 -25.42 21.41 -10.53
C TYR A 77 -24.95 22.01 -11.86
N THR A 78 -23.96 22.86 -11.83
CA THR A 78 -23.47 23.59 -13.02
C THR A 78 -22.48 22.78 -13.87
N GLU A 79 -21.89 21.72 -13.30
CA GLU A 79 -20.86 20.91 -13.95
C GLU A 79 -21.45 19.59 -14.50
N ILE A 80 -22.51 19.68 -15.33
CA ILE A 80 -23.10 18.56 -16.01
C ILE A 80 -22.80 18.64 -17.51
N ALA A 81 -22.33 17.53 -18.08
CA ALA A 81 -22.18 17.40 -19.52
C ALA A 81 -23.20 16.40 -20.09
N PHE A 82 -23.52 16.59 -21.36
CA PHE A 82 -24.48 15.79 -22.10
C PHE A 82 -23.78 15.11 -23.29
N PRO A 83 -23.28 13.87 -23.11
CA PRO A 83 -22.40 13.24 -24.10
C PRO A 83 -23.14 12.83 -25.37
N GLN A 84 -24.43 12.52 -25.25
CA GLN A 84 -25.26 12.00 -26.35
C GLN A 84 -26.71 12.46 -26.21
N ALA A 85 -27.47 12.36 -27.30
CA ALA A 85 -28.91 12.70 -27.33
C ALA A 85 -29.82 11.60 -26.74
N ASN A 86 -29.32 10.81 -25.78
CA ASN A 86 -29.97 9.65 -25.16
C ASN A 86 -30.35 9.87 -23.70
N PHE A 87 -30.46 11.12 -23.27
CA PHE A 87 -30.78 11.52 -21.89
C PHE A 87 -29.71 11.12 -20.84
N SER A 88 -28.51 10.64 -21.26
CA SER A 88 -27.39 10.39 -20.38
C SER A 88 -26.79 11.70 -19.89
N VAL A 89 -26.27 11.66 -18.67
CA VAL A 89 -25.62 12.83 -18.06
C VAL A 89 -24.25 12.42 -17.50
N ILE A 90 -23.29 13.32 -17.60
CA ILE A 90 -21.99 13.19 -16.94
C ILE A 90 -21.95 14.23 -15.82
N LEU A 91 -21.86 13.74 -14.59
CA LEU A 91 -21.54 14.56 -13.43
C LEU A 91 -20.01 14.70 -13.39
N LYS A 92 -19.52 15.94 -13.45
CA LYS A 92 -18.10 16.22 -13.48
C LYS A 92 -17.57 16.56 -12.10
N ASN A 93 -16.30 16.21 -11.89
CA ASN A 93 -15.54 16.61 -10.69
C ASN A 93 -16.27 16.26 -9.39
N ILE A 94 -16.79 15.02 -9.31
CA ILE A 94 -17.67 14.57 -8.22
C ILE A 94 -16.93 14.60 -6.86
N GLN A 95 -17.62 15.08 -5.83
CA GLN A 95 -17.10 15.22 -4.48
C GLN A 95 -17.83 14.28 -3.51
N LYS A 96 -17.25 14.00 -2.33
CA LYS A 96 -17.90 13.16 -1.30
C LYS A 96 -19.32 13.59 -0.97
N ALA A 97 -19.57 14.90 -0.96
CA ALA A 97 -20.90 15.48 -0.72
C ALA A 97 -21.92 15.14 -1.81
N ASP A 98 -21.46 14.57 -2.93
CA ASP A 98 -22.35 14.13 -4.02
C ASP A 98 -22.71 12.65 -3.93
N SER A 99 -22.27 11.95 -2.91
CA SER A 99 -22.77 10.60 -2.61
C SER A 99 -24.28 10.63 -2.37
N GLY A 100 -25.00 9.65 -2.94
CA GLY A 100 -26.44 9.58 -2.82
C GLY A 100 -27.10 8.67 -3.84
N LEU A 101 -28.43 8.66 -3.82
CA LEU A 101 -29.27 7.94 -4.78
C LEU A 101 -29.62 8.86 -5.94
N TYR A 102 -29.28 8.45 -7.14
CA TYR A 102 -29.57 9.15 -8.39
C TYR A 102 -30.56 8.33 -9.19
N ASP A 103 -31.69 8.92 -9.59
CA ASP A 103 -32.64 8.23 -10.38
C ASP A 103 -33.09 9.02 -11.65
N ALA A 104 -33.36 8.30 -12.72
CA ALA A 104 -33.99 8.84 -13.88
C ALA A 104 -35.51 8.54 -13.81
N GLN A 105 -36.30 9.59 -13.67
CA GLN A 105 -37.74 9.49 -13.64
C GLN A 105 -38.39 10.00 -14.94
N VAL A 106 -39.28 9.24 -15.49
CA VAL A 106 -40.12 9.66 -16.64
C VAL A 106 -41.54 9.89 -16.22
N SER A 107 -42.09 11.00 -16.67
CA SER A 107 -43.52 11.35 -16.55
C SER A 107 -44.18 11.24 -17.91
N THR A 108 -45.26 10.48 -17.97
CA THR A 108 -46.11 10.30 -19.17
C THR A 108 -47.54 10.66 -18.84
N ARG A 109 -48.42 10.61 -19.82
CA ARG A 109 -49.87 10.80 -19.59
C ARG A 109 -50.49 9.74 -18.68
N SER A 110 -49.89 8.55 -18.64
CA SER A 110 -50.39 7.42 -17.85
C SER A 110 -49.82 7.39 -16.41
N GLY A 111 -48.85 8.27 -16.08
CA GLY A 111 -48.24 8.31 -14.75
C GLY A 111 -46.73 8.52 -14.78
N GLN A 112 -46.11 8.28 -13.65
CA GLN A 112 -44.66 8.42 -13.45
C GLN A 112 -44.03 7.05 -13.17
N ARG A 113 -42.83 6.84 -13.69
CA ARG A 113 -42.02 5.65 -13.39
C ARG A 113 -40.53 5.99 -13.31
N ILE A 114 -39.79 5.24 -12.50
CA ILE A 114 -38.35 5.30 -12.46
C ILE A 114 -37.82 4.33 -13.52
N LEU A 115 -36.83 4.79 -14.30
CA LEU A 115 -36.20 4.01 -15.37
C LEU A 115 -34.93 3.29 -14.84
N VAL A 116 -34.16 3.96 -14.02
CA VAL A 116 -32.92 3.43 -13.42
C VAL A 116 -32.62 4.17 -12.13
N THR A 117 -32.01 3.48 -11.20
CA THR A 117 -31.49 4.06 -9.95
C THR A 117 -30.03 3.69 -9.77
N TYR A 118 -29.21 4.67 -9.43
CA TYR A 118 -27.80 4.51 -9.07
C TYR A 118 -27.61 4.88 -7.60
N ASN A 119 -26.94 4.01 -6.84
CA ASN A 119 -26.44 4.31 -5.53
C ASN A 119 -24.96 4.68 -5.67
N ILE A 120 -24.65 5.97 -5.62
CA ILE A 120 -23.28 6.48 -5.82
C ILE A 120 -22.63 6.73 -4.47
N THR A 121 -21.46 6.12 -4.27
CA THR A 121 -20.59 6.37 -3.13
C THR A 121 -19.29 6.96 -3.65
N VAL A 122 -18.99 8.20 -3.26
CA VAL A 122 -17.75 8.88 -3.65
C VAL A 122 -16.72 8.72 -2.54
N LEU A 123 -15.57 8.20 -2.91
CA LEU A 123 -14.47 7.87 -1.99
C LEU A 123 -13.19 8.60 -2.40
N ASP A 124 -12.40 8.99 -1.41
CA ASP A 124 -11.04 9.45 -1.66
C ASP A 124 -10.15 8.28 -2.09
N PRO A 125 -9.08 8.54 -2.85
CA PRO A 125 -8.02 7.56 -3.03
C PRO A 125 -7.41 7.20 -1.67
N VAL A 126 -6.96 5.97 -1.52
CA VAL A 126 -6.24 5.55 -0.30
C VAL A 126 -4.90 6.27 -0.18
N SER A 127 -4.47 6.52 1.05
CA SER A 127 -3.16 7.10 1.35
C SER A 127 -2.02 6.13 1.00
N LEU A 128 -0.80 6.65 0.89
CA LEU A 128 0.39 5.85 0.67
C LEU A 128 0.55 4.82 1.80
N VAL A 129 1.05 3.66 1.44
CA VAL A 129 1.44 2.62 2.40
C VAL A 129 2.95 2.51 2.42
N LYS A 130 3.52 2.31 3.61
CA LYS A 130 4.94 2.08 3.83
C LYS A 130 5.14 0.72 4.47
N LEU A 131 5.92 -0.12 3.81
CA LEU A 131 6.39 -1.39 4.33
C LEU A 131 7.72 -1.19 5.06
N THR A 132 7.83 -1.77 6.26
CA THR A 132 9.09 -1.84 7.01
C THR A 132 9.32 -3.29 7.41
N VAL A 133 10.53 -3.79 7.20
CA VAL A 133 10.93 -5.15 7.58
C VAL A 133 12.10 -5.05 8.55
N GLU A 134 11.91 -5.58 9.76
CA GLU A 134 12.91 -5.56 10.81
C GLU A 134 13.32 -6.99 11.18
N PRO A 135 14.60 -7.35 11.10
CA PRO A 135 15.06 -8.65 11.54
C PRO A 135 14.98 -8.77 13.07
N VAL A 136 14.36 -9.84 13.57
CA VAL A 136 14.24 -10.14 14.99
C VAL A 136 15.32 -11.11 15.43
N SER A 137 15.49 -12.19 14.68
CA SER A 137 16.50 -13.21 14.94
C SER A 137 16.87 -13.94 13.65
N SER A 138 18.10 -14.39 13.55
CA SER A 138 18.56 -15.18 12.41
C SER A 138 19.39 -16.36 12.88
N SER A 139 19.24 -17.50 12.21
CA SER A 139 20.07 -18.68 12.30
C SER A 139 20.52 -19.10 10.89
N PRO A 140 21.44 -20.05 10.74
CA PRO A 140 21.85 -20.50 9.40
C PRO A 140 20.70 -20.97 8.51
N ASP A 141 19.65 -21.57 9.11
CA ASP A 141 18.57 -22.21 8.37
C ASP A 141 17.23 -21.44 8.42
N SER A 142 17.12 -20.44 9.30
CA SER A 142 15.86 -19.67 9.48
C SER A 142 16.11 -18.28 9.99
N CYS A 143 15.19 -17.38 9.65
CA CYS A 143 15.17 -16.03 10.23
C CYS A 143 13.73 -15.62 10.60
N ASN A 144 13.64 -14.84 11.67
CA ASN A 144 12.38 -14.20 12.07
C ASN A 144 12.47 -12.71 11.75
N VAL A 145 11.46 -12.22 11.08
CA VAL A 145 11.32 -10.80 10.74
C VAL A 145 9.98 -10.26 11.23
N THR A 146 9.99 -9.05 11.74
CA THR A 146 8.75 -8.29 11.97
C THR A 146 8.51 -7.39 10.77
N VAL A 147 7.32 -7.53 10.20
CA VAL A 147 6.84 -6.74 9.07
C VAL A 147 5.81 -5.75 9.57
N SER A 148 5.96 -4.49 9.26
CA SER A 148 5.00 -3.45 9.60
C SER A 148 4.56 -2.71 8.35
N CYS A 149 3.24 -2.57 8.19
CA CYS A 149 2.60 -1.75 7.17
C CYS A 149 1.99 -0.53 7.84
N THR A 150 2.42 0.65 7.43
CA THR A 150 1.95 1.93 7.99
C THR A 150 1.32 2.78 6.91
N THR A 151 0.16 3.32 7.20
CA THR A 151 -0.54 4.37 6.45
C THR A 151 -0.64 5.62 7.32
N ASP A 152 -1.28 6.67 6.82
CA ASP A 152 -1.50 7.89 7.62
C ASP A 152 -2.34 7.62 8.88
N ASP A 153 -3.29 6.67 8.81
CA ASP A 153 -4.27 6.43 9.87
C ASP A 153 -4.02 5.14 10.68
N TYR A 154 -3.33 4.16 10.08
CA TYR A 154 -3.26 2.81 10.65
C TYR A 154 -1.87 2.21 10.51
N THR A 155 -1.51 1.38 11.48
CA THR A 155 -0.35 0.50 11.42
C THR A 155 -0.76 -0.91 11.80
N ILE A 156 -0.39 -1.87 10.96
CA ILE A 156 -0.51 -3.29 11.27
C ILE A 156 0.88 -3.92 11.22
N SER A 157 1.09 -4.97 12.00
CA SER A 157 2.35 -5.70 12.01
C SER A 157 2.13 -7.19 12.11
N SER A 158 3.06 -7.95 11.56
CA SER A 158 3.05 -9.41 11.60
C SER A 158 4.47 -9.94 11.73
N THR A 159 4.63 -11.05 12.43
CA THR A 159 5.92 -11.73 12.55
C THR A 159 5.94 -12.93 11.62
N LEU A 160 6.98 -12.99 10.79
CA LEU A 160 7.20 -14.07 9.84
C LEU A 160 8.41 -14.88 10.26
N THR A 161 8.29 -16.20 10.17
CA THR A 161 9.42 -17.11 10.25
C THR A 161 9.73 -17.62 8.84
N CYS A 162 10.93 -17.33 8.36
CA CYS A 162 11.38 -17.64 7.01
C CYS A 162 12.51 -18.66 7.05
N THR A 163 12.44 -19.66 6.17
CA THR A 163 13.51 -20.59 5.83
C THR A 163 14.02 -20.27 4.42
N HIS A 164 15.04 -20.98 3.93
CA HIS A 164 15.53 -20.81 2.55
C HIS A 164 14.46 -21.11 1.47
N GLN A 165 13.40 -21.79 1.82
CA GLN A 165 12.36 -22.22 0.88
C GLN A 165 11.03 -21.50 1.05
N THR A 166 10.61 -21.21 2.29
CA THR A 166 9.27 -20.70 2.58
C THR A 166 9.28 -19.78 3.79
N CYS A 167 8.33 -18.84 3.79
CA CYS A 167 7.99 -18.04 4.98
C CYS A 167 6.60 -18.42 5.48
N THR A 168 6.44 -18.44 6.80
CA THR A 168 5.15 -18.67 7.46
C THR A 168 4.81 -17.49 8.37
N ASN A 169 3.55 -17.10 8.36
CA ASN A 169 3.03 -16.06 9.23
C ASN A 169 2.68 -16.65 10.60
N GLN A 170 3.16 -16.05 11.69
CA GLN A 170 2.90 -16.49 13.06
C GLN A 170 1.89 -15.59 13.81
N GLY A 171 1.34 -14.53 13.19
CA GLY A 171 0.51 -13.55 13.86
C GLY A 171 -0.82 -13.27 13.19
N ASP A 172 -1.85 -13.00 14.02
CA ASP A 172 -3.23 -12.72 13.59
C ASP A 172 -3.46 -11.28 13.06
N ASN A 173 -2.49 -10.36 13.21
CA ASN A 173 -2.67 -8.94 12.90
C ASN A 173 -2.24 -8.56 11.46
N SER A 174 -2.44 -9.46 10.52
CA SER A 174 -2.05 -9.24 9.11
C SER A 174 -3.06 -8.45 8.30
N GLN A 175 -4.23 -8.15 8.86
CA GLN A 175 -5.28 -7.43 8.16
C GLN A 175 -6.16 -6.61 9.11
N ILE A 176 -6.50 -5.39 8.68
CA ILE A 176 -7.60 -4.59 9.25
C ILE A 176 -8.48 -4.09 8.10
N THR A 177 -9.77 -3.97 8.39
CA THR A 177 -10.75 -3.44 7.43
C THR A 177 -11.56 -2.35 8.14
N PRO A 178 -11.02 -1.13 8.24
CA PRO A 178 -11.80 0.02 8.67
C PRO A 178 -12.94 0.27 7.68
N SER A 179 -13.94 1.04 8.06
CA SER A 179 -15.21 1.22 7.34
C SER A 179 -15.09 1.67 5.87
N ALA A 180 -13.96 2.19 5.43
CA ALA A 180 -13.78 2.75 4.08
C ALA A 180 -12.61 2.15 3.30
N ALA A 181 -11.65 1.47 3.93
CA ALA A 181 -10.47 0.92 3.29
C ALA A 181 -9.99 -0.35 4.00
N SER A 182 -9.15 -1.13 3.37
CA SER A 182 -8.50 -2.29 3.97
C SER A 182 -6.98 -2.17 3.87
N LEU A 183 -6.28 -2.56 4.93
CA LEU A 183 -4.82 -2.68 4.96
C LEU A 183 -4.48 -4.14 5.24
N HIS A 184 -3.64 -4.74 4.37
CA HIS A 184 -3.34 -6.16 4.41
C HIS A 184 -1.87 -6.44 4.15
N ILE A 185 -1.26 -7.31 4.99
CA ILE A 185 0.05 -7.91 4.78
C ILE A 185 -0.15 -9.30 4.22
N TYR A 186 0.49 -9.62 3.11
CA TYR A 186 0.49 -10.97 2.57
C TYR A 186 1.83 -11.31 1.91
N LEU A 187 2.07 -12.62 1.83
CA LEU A 187 3.20 -13.20 1.13
C LEU A 187 2.79 -13.54 -0.31
N SER A 188 3.66 -13.19 -1.25
CA SER A 188 3.53 -13.61 -2.65
C SER A 188 4.89 -14.05 -3.14
N ASP A 189 5.02 -15.33 -3.42
CA ASP A 189 6.28 -15.97 -3.79
C ASP A 189 7.40 -15.65 -2.78
N ASP A 190 8.43 -14.91 -3.18
CA ASP A 190 9.58 -14.52 -2.34
C ASP A 190 9.44 -13.10 -1.75
N SER A 191 8.28 -12.45 -1.91
CA SER A 191 8.08 -11.06 -1.47
C SER A 191 7.00 -10.93 -0.40
N ILE A 192 7.19 -9.97 0.50
CA ILE A 192 6.18 -9.48 1.42
C ILE A 192 5.56 -8.24 0.79
N THR A 193 4.24 -8.19 0.81
CA THR A 193 3.49 -7.08 0.24
C THR A 193 2.55 -6.47 1.29
N CYS A 194 2.61 -5.16 1.44
CA CYS A 194 1.57 -4.33 2.03
C CYS A 194 0.59 -3.90 0.94
N ASN A 195 -0.70 -4.09 1.13
CA ASN A 195 -1.73 -3.59 0.22
C ASN A 195 -2.73 -2.74 0.99
N HIS A 196 -2.82 -1.47 0.61
CA HIS A 196 -3.84 -0.53 1.09
C HIS A 196 -4.83 -0.29 -0.03
N SER A 197 -6.10 -0.60 0.17
CA SER A 197 -7.11 -0.58 -0.89
C SER A 197 -8.50 -0.19 -0.39
N ASN A 198 -9.25 0.44 -1.28
CA ASN A 198 -10.69 0.62 -1.16
C ASN A 198 -11.37 0.25 -2.50
N GLN A 199 -12.65 0.58 -2.67
CA GLN A 199 -13.41 0.26 -3.88
C GLN A 199 -13.00 1.05 -5.12
N VAL A 200 -12.17 2.10 -4.98
CA VAL A 200 -11.80 2.99 -6.09
C VAL A 200 -10.31 3.03 -6.38
N THR A 201 -9.46 2.74 -5.38
CA THR A 201 -8.00 2.76 -5.54
C THR A 201 -7.31 1.69 -4.70
N TRP A 202 -6.09 1.36 -5.08
CA TRP A 202 -5.20 0.51 -4.30
C TRP A 202 -3.74 0.95 -4.49
N ILE A 203 -2.97 0.83 -3.43
CA ILE A 203 -1.53 1.12 -3.41
C ILE A 203 -0.83 -0.04 -2.72
N LYS A 204 0.31 -0.44 -3.26
CA LYS A 204 1.13 -1.53 -2.71
C LYS A 204 2.54 -1.04 -2.48
N ASP A 205 3.17 -1.59 -1.44
CA ASP A 205 4.60 -1.56 -1.19
C ASP A 205 5.08 -2.97 -0.94
N ALA A 206 6.19 -3.38 -1.53
CA ALA A 206 6.67 -4.75 -1.48
C ALA A 206 8.19 -4.82 -1.28
N ALA A 207 8.64 -5.84 -0.56
CA ALA A 207 10.06 -6.09 -0.32
C ALA A 207 10.38 -7.57 -0.47
N ASP A 208 11.57 -7.86 -1.00
CA ASP A 208 12.12 -9.22 -1.09
C ASP A 208 12.58 -9.69 0.29
N ILE A 209 12.01 -10.77 0.78
CA ILE A 209 12.34 -11.35 2.09
C ILE A 209 13.78 -11.86 2.14
N LYS A 210 14.27 -12.44 1.05
CA LYS A 210 15.62 -13.01 0.99
C LYS A 210 16.69 -11.95 1.22
N ALA A 211 16.44 -10.71 0.80
CA ALA A 211 17.33 -9.60 1.04
C ALA A 211 17.52 -9.29 2.52
N PHE A 212 16.50 -9.50 3.34
CA PHE A 212 16.55 -9.23 4.79
C PHE A 212 17.03 -10.43 5.61
N CYS A 213 16.71 -11.63 5.18
CA CYS A 213 17.03 -12.85 5.93
C CYS A 213 18.42 -13.42 5.62
N PHE A 214 18.82 -13.42 4.34
CA PHE A 214 19.98 -14.22 3.93
C PHE A 214 21.06 -13.38 3.24
N ASN A 215 20.76 -12.17 2.76
CA ASN A 215 21.73 -11.28 2.11
C ASN A 215 22.27 -10.17 3.02
N ASN A 216 21.68 -9.95 4.20
CA ASN A 216 22.37 -9.19 5.23
C ASN A 216 23.34 -10.16 5.92
N PRO A 217 24.66 -10.02 5.76
CA PRO A 217 25.55 -10.50 6.77
C PRO A 217 25.09 -9.73 8.01
N GLY A 218 24.35 -10.41 8.93
CA GLY A 218 24.09 -9.88 10.28
C GLY A 218 25.37 -9.26 10.79
N PRO A 219 25.37 -8.36 11.81
CA PRO A 219 26.60 -7.78 12.26
C PRO A 219 27.58 -8.95 12.38
N GLN A 220 28.39 -9.11 11.31
CA GLN A 220 29.54 -9.99 11.44
C GLN A 220 30.12 -9.49 12.71
N CYS A 221 30.03 -10.29 13.80
CA CYS A 221 31.02 -10.18 14.81
C CYS A 221 32.32 -10.21 14.00
N VAL A 222 32.82 -9.04 13.68
CA VAL A 222 34.18 -8.88 13.28
C VAL A 222 34.87 -9.34 14.54
N CYS A 223 35.02 -10.65 14.68
CA CYS A 223 36.15 -11.21 15.38
C CYS A 223 37.30 -10.55 14.64
N ALA A 224 37.66 -9.35 15.12
CA ALA A 224 38.77 -8.57 14.62
C ALA A 224 39.86 -9.61 14.51
N ASP A 225 40.23 -9.92 13.28
CA ASP A 225 41.00 -11.11 12.95
C ASP A 225 42.19 -11.13 13.90
N VAL A 226 42.11 -11.96 14.95
CA VAL A 226 43.07 -11.98 16.05
C VAL A 226 44.45 -12.20 15.46
N THR A 227 44.52 -12.77 14.27
CA THR A 227 45.73 -12.91 13.44
C THR A 227 46.21 -11.55 12.94
N ILE A 228 45.37 -10.67 12.43
CA ILE A 228 45.78 -9.32 11.96
C ILE A 228 46.21 -8.46 13.13
N LEU A 229 45.53 -8.55 14.27
CA LEU A 229 45.96 -7.83 15.49
C LEU A 229 47.28 -8.36 16.02
N ARG A 230 47.46 -9.69 16.05
CA ARG A 230 48.74 -10.32 16.44
C ARG A 230 49.90 -9.94 15.51
N VAL A 231 49.68 -9.91 14.21
CA VAL A 231 50.68 -9.48 13.22
C VAL A 231 51.02 -8.00 13.40
N LYS A 232 50.07 -7.13 13.61
CA LYS A 232 50.31 -5.70 13.88
C LYS A 232 51.13 -5.51 15.17
N ILE A 233 50.79 -6.21 16.26
CA ILE A 233 51.53 -6.16 17.52
C ILE A 233 52.96 -6.67 17.34
N ALA A 234 53.16 -7.79 16.61
CA ALA A 234 54.49 -8.35 16.36
C ALA A 234 55.37 -7.39 15.55
N VAL A 235 54.83 -6.77 14.49
CA VAL A 235 55.55 -5.77 13.68
C VAL A 235 55.92 -4.55 14.51
N PHE A 236 55.02 -4.08 15.36
CA PHE A 236 55.28 -2.94 16.23
C PHE A 236 56.38 -3.23 17.30
N SER A 237 56.33 -4.42 17.92
CA SER A 237 57.32 -4.83 18.93
C SER A 237 58.71 -5.03 18.32
N VAL A 238 58.80 -5.62 17.13
CA VAL A 238 60.10 -5.74 16.42
C VAL A 238 60.67 -4.36 16.06
N GLY A 239 59.82 -3.46 15.56
CA GLY A 239 60.23 -2.07 15.27
C GLY A 239 60.75 -1.33 16.50
N LEU A 240 60.11 -1.52 17.65
CA LEU A 240 60.54 -0.89 18.93
C LEU A 240 61.85 -1.43 19.42
N VAL A 241 62.07 -2.75 19.33
CA VAL A 241 63.37 -3.37 19.70
C VAL A 241 64.53 -2.85 18.82
N VAL A 242 64.33 -2.70 17.52
CA VAL A 242 65.32 -2.16 16.58
C VAL A 242 65.60 -0.71 16.91
N MET A 243 64.66 0.11 17.22
CA MET A 243 64.85 1.52 17.59
C MET A 243 65.63 1.66 18.91
N VAL A 244 65.23 0.87 19.92
CA VAL A 244 65.95 0.87 21.22
C VAL A 244 67.37 0.39 21.05
N SER A 245 67.64 -0.67 20.27
CA SER A 245 68.96 -1.18 19.98
C SER A 245 69.84 -0.14 19.29
N ALA A 246 69.28 0.61 18.33
CA ALA A 246 70.02 1.68 17.64
C ALA A 246 70.36 2.82 18.58
N VAL A 247 69.48 3.23 19.47
CA VAL A 247 69.74 4.27 20.48
C VAL A 247 70.80 3.83 21.45
N ILE A 248 70.81 2.59 21.96
CA ILE A 248 71.77 2.01 22.84
C ILE A 248 73.15 1.97 22.14
N SER A 249 73.24 1.52 20.89
CA SER A 249 74.45 1.46 20.11
C SER A 249 75.12 2.84 19.94
N VAL A 250 74.27 3.86 19.63
CA VAL A 250 74.78 5.25 19.52
C VAL A 250 75.25 5.77 20.88
N HIS A 251 74.60 5.38 21.96
CA HIS A 251 74.97 5.82 23.29
C HIS A 251 76.36 5.21 23.75
N PHE A 252 76.52 3.92 23.46
CA PHE A 252 77.84 3.25 23.75
C PHE A 252 78.95 3.75 22.87
N MET A 253 78.77 4.18 21.64
CA MET A 253 79.79 4.76 20.79
C MET A 253 80.17 6.16 21.21
N LYS A 254 79.40 6.89 21.97
CA LYS A 254 79.69 8.26 22.46
C LYS A 254 80.40 8.31 23.81
N THR A 255 80.52 7.17 24.52
CA THR A 255 81.32 7.16 25.79
C THR A 255 82.77 7.05 25.48
N PRO A 256 83.64 8.08 25.73
CA PRO A 256 85.06 8.01 25.49
C PRO A 256 85.70 7.12 26.56
N LYS A 257 86.51 6.12 26.11
CA LYS A 257 87.32 5.22 26.92
C LYS A 257 88.35 6.05 27.65
N LYS A 258 88.19 6.38 28.94
CA LYS A 258 89.31 6.94 29.81
C LYS A 258 90.39 5.93 29.90
N ARG A 259 91.57 6.15 29.21
CA ARG A 259 92.86 5.45 29.41
C ARG A 259 93.41 5.85 30.77
N GLY A 260 93.52 4.88 31.67
CA GLY A 260 94.26 5.03 32.91
C GLY A 260 95.77 5.11 32.61
N GLN A 261 96.40 6.22 32.93
CA GLN A 261 97.85 6.34 32.96
C GLN A 261 98.37 5.80 34.32
N LEU A 262 99.12 4.69 34.23
CA LEU A 262 100.01 4.27 35.33
C LEU A 262 101.19 5.23 35.42
N ARG A 263 101.29 5.91 36.51
CA ARG A 263 102.46 6.69 36.89
C ARG A 263 103.40 5.81 37.70
N THR A 264 104.57 5.43 37.11
CA THR A 264 105.68 4.79 37.77
C THR A 264 106.41 5.86 38.56
N SER A 265 106.55 5.70 39.86
CA SER A 265 107.40 6.49 40.70
C SER A 265 108.67 5.68 40.96
N GLN A 266 109.84 6.14 40.46
CA GLN A 266 111.16 5.70 40.92
C GLN A 266 111.63 6.61 42.05
N GLY A 267 112.22 5.96 43.05
CA GLY A 267 112.71 6.54 44.23
C GLY A 267 114.17 7.13 44.16
N LYS A 268 114.35 7.87 45.05
CA LYS A 268 115.58 7.90 45.86
C LYS A 268 115.26 8.52 47.19
#